data_f390d51b1079204d82b436e4d705b341
#
_entry.id   f390d51b1079204d82b436e4d705b341
#
_cell.length_a   1.000
_cell.length_b   1.000
_cell.length_c   1.000
_cell.angle_alpha   90.00
_cell.angle_beta   90.00
_cell.angle_gamma   90.00
#
_symmetry.space_group_name_H-M   'P 1'
#
loop_
_entity.id
_entity.type
_entity.pdbx_description
1 polymer ?
#
loop_
_entity_poly.entity_id
_entity_poly.type
_entity_poly.pdbx_seq_one_letter_code
_entity_poly.pdbx_strand_id
1 'polypeptide(L)'
;INQSGTTITLGASGDTINLASGASQSGFGRTGTVDWQTGDIKTSTFTATSGEGYFVNTTSGPITVNLPAGVAGAIVGLKDYAGTWDTSAVTLNPNGSDKIGGDNAADPTLSAEGGSVLLVFVDSTQGWLTTQQSVTESPSGAQSFIVATGGTVTCSGNFKIHTFTGPGTFQVTQ
;
A
#
# COMPACT_ATOMS: atom_id res chain seq x y z
N ILE A 1 13.51 -18.40 33.87
CA ILE A 1 14.34 -17.75 32.82
C ILE A 1 15.59 -17.25 33.52
N ASN A 2 16.75 -17.73 33.11
CA ASN A 2 18.00 -17.29 33.67
C ASN A 2 18.62 -16.25 32.74
N GLN A 3 18.83 -15.04 33.24
CA GLN A 3 19.48 -13.96 32.46
C GLN A 3 20.97 -13.97 32.78
N SER A 4 21.81 -14.17 31.79
CA SER A 4 23.24 -14.00 31.85
C SER A 4 23.69 -12.88 30.94
N GLY A 5 24.12 -11.77 31.52
CA GLY A 5 24.48 -10.57 30.75
C GLY A 5 23.28 -9.90 30.08
N THR A 6 23.45 -9.47 28.81
CA THR A 6 22.43 -8.80 28.02
C THR A 6 21.59 -9.75 27.14
N THR A 7 21.82 -11.05 27.19
CA THR A 7 21.15 -12.05 26.37
C THR A 7 20.24 -12.93 27.21
N ILE A 8 19.00 -13.06 26.78
CA ILE A 8 18.05 -14.05 27.27
C ILE A 8 17.83 -15.06 26.14
N THR A 9 18.17 -16.33 26.39
CA THR A 9 17.92 -17.42 25.46
C THR A 9 16.65 -18.16 25.86
N LEU A 10 15.69 -18.25 24.96
CA LEU A 10 14.43 -18.99 25.10
C LEU A 10 14.45 -20.13 24.10
N GLY A 11 14.48 -21.40 24.61
CA GLY A 11 14.49 -22.57 23.75
C GLY A 11 15.86 -22.90 23.14
N ALA A 12 15.89 -23.97 22.37
CA ALA A 12 17.03 -24.45 21.58
C ALA A 12 16.67 -24.50 20.10
N SER A 13 17.61 -24.87 19.25
CA SER A 13 17.35 -25.02 17.80
C SER A 13 16.27 -26.07 17.55
N GLY A 14 15.20 -25.68 16.84
CA GLY A 14 14.03 -26.53 16.57
C GLY A 14 12.89 -26.40 17.57
N ASP A 15 13.07 -25.68 18.67
CA ASP A 15 11.98 -25.44 19.63
C ASP A 15 10.97 -24.43 19.11
N THR A 16 9.71 -24.65 19.45
CA THR A 16 8.63 -23.69 19.19
C THR A 16 8.25 -22.98 20.48
N ILE A 17 8.24 -21.65 20.47
CA ILE A 17 7.78 -20.84 21.59
C ILE A 17 6.36 -20.37 21.30
N ASN A 18 5.38 -20.93 21.99
CA ASN A 18 3.99 -20.56 21.87
C ASN A 18 3.61 -19.52 22.94
N LEU A 19 3.00 -18.42 22.51
CA LEU A 19 2.33 -17.50 23.43
C LEU A 19 0.97 -18.08 23.82
N ALA A 20 0.60 -17.91 25.09
CA ALA A 20 -0.74 -18.27 25.53
C ALA A 20 -1.79 -17.43 24.81
N SER A 21 -3.04 -17.95 24.70
CA SER A 21 -4.16 -17.21 24.13
C SER A 21 -4.37 -15.89 24.87
N GLY A 22 -4.43 -14.77 24.11
CA GLY A 22 -4.54 -13.42 24.68
C GLY A 22 -3.21 -12.79 25.11
N ALA A 23 -2.07 -13.51 25.06
CA ALA A 23 -0.77 -12.90 25.26
C ALA A 23 -0.28 -12.20 23.99
N SER A 24 0.37 -11.07 24.16
CA SER A 24 1.01 -10.32 23.06
C SER A 24 2.52 -10.29 23.26
N GLN A 25 3.26 -10.19 22.15
CA GLN A 25 4.70 -9.95 22.18
C GLN A 25 5.00 -8.48 21.83
N SER A 26 6.07 -7.97 22.41
CA SER A 26 6.60 -6.65 22.05
C SER A 26 8.11 -6.75 21.86
N GLY A 27 8.62 -6.25 20.74
CA GLY A 27 10.04 -6.29 20.42
C GLY A 27 10.60 -7.63 19.93
N PHE A 28 9.75 -8.66 19.79
CA PHE A 28 10.10 -9.92 19.14
C PHE A 28 9.49 -9.98 17.75
N GLY A 29 10.18 -10.61 16.83
CA GLY A 29 9.60 -10.98 15.55
C GLY A 29 10.12 -10.21 14.37
N ARG A 30 9.42 -10.35 13.26
CA ARG A 30 9.84 -9.81 11.95
C ARG A 30 9.68 -8.31 11.93
N THR A 31 10.78 -7.60 11.78
CA THR A 31 10.74 -6.18 11.39
C THR A 31 10.65 -6.07 9.87
N GLY A 32 9.73 -5.23 9.37
CA GLY A 32 9.62 -4.95 7.93
C GLY A 32 8.74 -5.92 7.13
N THR A 33 8.03 -6.84 7.77
CA THR A 33 7.01 -7.70 7.14
C THR A 33 5.67 -7.58 7.85
N VAL A 34 4.59 -7.81 7.09
CA VAL A 34 3.22 -7.82 7.64
C VAL A 34 2.72 -9.25 7.84
N ASP A 35 1.81 -9.42 8.80
CA ASP A 35 1.02 -10.64 8.96
C ASP A 35 -0.18 -10.59 8.02
N TRP A 36 -0.15 -11.40 6.96
CA TRP A 36 -1.19 -11.40 5.94
C TRP A 36 -2.46 -12.08 6.43
N GLN A 37 -3.56 -11.32 6.47
CA GLN A 37 -4.89 -11.75 6.92
C GLN A 37 -5.59 -12.54 5.82
N THR A 38 -5.22 -13.81 5.63
CA THR A 38 -5.73 -14.67 4.54
C THR A 38 -7.15 -15.19 4.78
N GLY A 39 -7.61 -15.18 6.03
CA GLY A 39 -8.96 -15.61 6.43
C GLY A 39 -10.02 -14.53 6.35
N ASP A 40 -9.66 -13.28 6.05
CA ASP A 40 -10.57 -12.12 6.08
C ASP A 40 -10.31 -11.18 4.89
N ILE A 41 -10.83 -11.59 3.71
CA ILE A 41 -10.76 -10.76 2.50
C ILE A 41 -11.67 -9.55 2.65
N LYS A 42 -11.11 -8.35 2.56
CA LYS A 42 -11.84 -7.10 2.75
C LYS A 42 -12.67 -6.75 1.51
N THR A 43 -13.98 -6.63 1.72
CA THR A 43 -14.97 -6.30 0.66
C THR A 43 -15.71 -4.99 0.91
N SER A 44 -15.37 -4.27 1.98
CA SER A 44 -15.94 -2.98 2.36
C SER A 44 -14.89 -2.12 3.06
N THR A 45 -15.19 -0.84 3.28
CA THR A 45 -14.32 0.09 4.04
C THR A 45 -13.98 -0.50 5.41
N PHE A 46 -12.69 -0.44 5.77
CA PHE A 46 -12.18 -0.94 7.04
C PHE A 46 -11.04 -0.08 7.57
N THR A 47 -10.70 -0.28 8.85
CA THR A 47 -9.50 0.30 9.46
C THR A 47 -8.43 -0.77 9.57
N ALA A 48 -7.25 -0.47 9.01
CA ALA A 48 -6.10 -1.37 9.06
C ALA A 48 -5.43 -1.33 10.44
N THR A 49 -4.82 -2.45 10.81
CA THR A 49 -4.00 -2.58 12.03
C THR A 49 -2.53 -2.55 11.64
N SER A 50 -1.70 -1.86 12.43
CA SER A 50 -0.25 -1.87 12.22
C SER A 50 0.32 -3.28 12.39
N GLY A 51 1.17 -3.68 11.45
CA GLY A 51 1.76 -5.03 11.40
C GLY A 51 1.01 -6.02 10.52
N GLU A 52 -0.16 -5.65 9.99
CA GLU A 52 -1.00 -6.54 9.20
C GLU A 52 -0.99 -6.22 7.71
N GLY A 53 -1.22 -7.25 6.89
CA GLY A 53 -1.44 -7.16 5.45
C GLY A 53 -2.82 -7.68 5.07
N TYR A 54 -3.48 -7.03 4.11
CA TYR A 54 -4.85 -7.34 3.73
C TYR A 54 -4.99 -7.58 2.23
N PHE A 55 -5.84 -8.54 1.89
CA PHE A 55 -6.34 -8.73 0.54
C PHE A 55 -7.64 -7.95 0.39
N VAL A 56 -7.69 -7.02 -0.57
CA VAL A 56 -8.82 -6.10 -0.77
C VAL A 56 -9.51 -6.43 -2.09
N ASN A 57 -10.78 -6.81 -2.02
CA ASN A 57 -11.60 -7.19 -3.15
C ASN A 57 -12.60 -6.06 -3.48
N THR A 58 -12.32 -5.32 -4.53
CA THR A 58 -13.13 -4.19 -4.99
C THR A 58 -14.14 -4.54 -6.09
N THR A 59 -14.43 -5.82 -6.29
CA THR A 59 -15.41 -6.29 -7.33
C THR A 59 -16.78 -5.64 -7.18
N SER A 60 -17.20 -5.31 -5.95
CA SER A 60 -18.50 -4.69 -5.67
C SER A 60 -18.47 -3.16 -5.63
N GLY A 61 -17.31 -2.53 -5.81
CA GLY A 61 -17.14 -1.09 -5.80
C GLY A 61 -15.87 -0.64 -5.07
N PRO A 62 -15.58 0.68 -5.06
CA PRO A 62 -14.40 1.23 -4.43
C PRO A 62 -14.43 1.05 -2.91
N ILE A 63 -13.25 0.89 -2.31
CA ILE A 63 -13.09 0.65 -0.88
C ILE A 63 -12.13 1.70 -0.30
N THR A 64 -12.47 2.24 0.87
CA THR A 64 -11.56 3.08 1.64
C THR A 64 -10.85 2.26 2.73
N VAL A 65 -9.54 2.36 2.77
CA VAL A 65 -8.71 1.79 3.83
C VAL A 65 -8.28 2.92 4.76
N ASN A 66 -8.81 2.94 5.98
CA ASN A 66 -8.37 3.85 7.02
C ASN A 66 -7.06 3.33 7.60
N LEU A 67 -5.99 4.10 7.45
CA LEU A 67 -4.70 3.74 8.03
C LEU A 67 -4.73 3.92 9.56
N PRO A 68 -3.99 3.11 10.32
CA PRO A 68 -3.88 3.28 11.76
C PRO A 68 -3.13 4.59 12.09
N ALA A 69 -3.23 5.04 13.35
CA ALA A 69 -2.47 6.18 13.83
C ALA A 69 -0.96 5.97 13.58
N GLY A 70 -0.32 6.98 13.02
CA GLY A 70 1.08 6.93 12.62
C GLY A 70 2.02 6.88 13.83
N VAL A 71 2.72 5.77 13.98
CA VAL A 71 3.82 5.58 14.91
C VAL A 71 5.03 5.13 14.10
N ALA A 72 6.20 5.72 14.32
CA ALA A 72 7.42 5.38 13.59
C ALA A 72 7.65 3.86 13.57
N GLY A 73 7.78 3.28 12.37
CA GLY A 73 7.88 1.85 12.15
C GLY A 73 6.54 1.10 12.02
N ALA A 74 5.39 1.78 12.16
CA ALA A 74 4.09 1.17 11.82
C ALA A 74 4.09 0.77 10.33
N ILE A 75 3.52 -0.38 10.03
CA ILE A 75 3.57 -1.00 8.69
C ILE A 75 2.20 -1.55 8.31
N VAL A 76 1.77 -1.35 7.07
CA VAL A 76 0.53 -1.90 6.51
C VAL A 76 0.78 -2.41 5.10
N GLY A 77 0.35 -3.63 4.82
CA GLY A 77 0.39 -4.22 3.48
C GLY A 77 -0.99 -4.29 2.85
N LEU A 78 -1.10 -4.01 1.55
CA LEU A 78 -2.34 -4.17 0.79
C LEU A 78 -2.06 -4.92 -0.51
N LYS A 79 -2.99 -5.79 -0.90
CA LYS A 79 -2.94 -6.54 -2.16
C LYS A 79 -4.31 -6.56 -2.82
N ASP A 80 -4.35 -6.28 -4.11
CA ASP A 80 -5.52 -6.50 -4.95
C ASP A 80 -5.84 -8.00 -5.01
N TYR A 81 -7.02 -8.36 -4.50
CA TYR A 81 -7.46 -9.75 -4.45
C TYR A 81 -8.00 -10.25 -5.78
N ALA A 82 -8.76 -9.42 -6.47
CA ALA A 82 -9.54 -9.81 -7.64
C ALA A 82 -9.04 -9.21 -8.97
N GLY A 83 -7.97 -8.41 -8.96
CA GLY A 83 -7.49 -7.70 -10.15
C GLY A 83 -8.48 -6.61 -10.60
N THR A 84 -9.08 -5.89 -9.67
CA THR A 84 -10.16 -4.93 -9.96
C THR A 84 -9.88 -3.50 -9.47
N TRP A 85 -8.68 -3.21 -9.01
CA TRP A 85 -8.36 -1.84 -8.54
C TRP A 85 -8.33 -0.82 -9.68
N ASP A 86 -8.10 -1.23 -10.92
CA ASP A 86 -8.15 -0.36 -12.11
C ASP A 86 -9.57 0.11 -12.42
N THR A 87 -10.58 -0.69 -12.13
CA THR A 87 -12.00 -0.38 -12.36
C THR A 87 -12.69 0.18 -11.11
N SER A 88 -12.21 -0.18 -9.95
CA SER A 88 -12.76 0.20 -8.63
C SER A 88 -11.59 0.42 -7.65
N ALA A 89 -11.09 1.64 -7.58
CA ALA A 89 -9.90 1.97 -6.84
C ALA A 89 -10.05 1.80 -5.31
N VAL A 90 -8.94 1.55 -4.64
CA VAL A 90 -8.82 1.66 -3.19
C VAL A 90 -8.32 3.05 -2.82
N THR A 91 -9.02 3.72 -1.91
CA THR A 91 -8.62 5.00 -1.34
C THR A 91 -7.90 4.78 -0.01
N LEU A 92 -6.74 5.39 0.17
CA LEU A 92 -6.00 5.37 1.44
C LEU A 92 -6.37 6.62 2.23
N ASN A 93 -6.98 6.44 3.41
CA ASN A 93 -7.35 7.52 4.30
C ASN A 93 -6.43 7.50 5.54
N PRO A 94 -5.49 8.47 5.68
CA PRO A 94 -4.62 8.53 6.84
C PRO A 94 -5.37 8.93 8.10
N ASN A 95 -4.82 8.59 9.26
CA ASN A 95 -5.44 8.91 10.55
C ASN A 95 -5.23 10.40 10.90
N GLY A 96 -6.32 11.11 11.12
CA GLY A 96 -6.30 12.50 11.59
C GLY A 96 -5.52 13.44 10.67
N SER A 97 -4.38 13.94 11.13
CA SER A 97 -3.49 14.82 10.37
C SER A 97 -2.23 14.13 9.86
N ASP A 98 -2.17 12.80 9.93
CA ASP A 98 -1.07 12.04 9.36
C ASP A 98 -0.98 12.28 7.85
N LYS A 99 0.22 12.16 7.32
CA LYS A 99 0.49 12.41 5.91
C LYS A 99 0.77 11.11 5.16
N ILE A 100 0.65 11.17 3.84
CA ILE A 100 1.15 10.15 2.93
C ILE A 100 2.07 10.85 1.94
N GLY A 101 3.35 10.48 1.90
CA GLY A 101 4.33 11.09 1.01
C GLY A 101 4.60 12.58 1.28
N GLY A 102 4.43 13.02 2.53
CA GLY A 102 4.61 14.42 2.93
C GLY A 102 3.39 15.31 2.71
N ASP A 103 2.33 14.79 2.12
CA ASP A 103 1.10 15.51 1.81
C ASP A 103 -0.09 14.97 2.62
N ASN A 104 -1.00 15.86 3.00
CA ASN A 104 -2.28 15.56 3.63
C ASN A 104 -3.47 16.21 2.90
N ALA A 105 -3.26 16.76 1.71
CA ALA A 105 -4.27 17.52 0.97
C ALA A 105 -5.28 16.62 0.25
N ALA A 106 -4.92 15.38 -0.09
CA ALA A 106 -5.80 14.43 -0.76
C ALA A 106 -5.46 12.99 -0.36
N ASP A 107 -6.49 12.16 -0.24
CA ASP A 107 -6.33 10.73 -0.01
C ASP A 107 -5.88 10.04 -1.31
N PRO A 108 -4.67 9.46 -1.37
CA PRO A 108 -4.21 8.81 -2.58
C PRO A 108 -4.99 7.53 -2.87
N THR A 109 -5.10 7.19 -4.15
CA THR A 109 -5.79 5.97 -4.60
C THR A 109 -4.82 4.95 -5.17
N LEU A 110 -5.13 3.67 -4.95
CA LEU A 110 -4.49 2.55 -5.60
C LEU A 110 -5.41 2.07 -6.72
N SER A 111 -4.97 2.23 -7.97
CA SER A 111 -5.81 2.01 -9.16
C SER A 111 -5.16 1.08 -10.19
N ALA A 112 -4.16 0.32 -9.79
CA ALA A 112 -3.49 -0.58 -10.71
C ALA A 112 -3.99 -2.02 -10.55
N GLU A 113 -4.39 -2.65 -11.66
CA GLU A 113 -4.81 -4.04 -11.70
C GLU A 113 -3.73 -4.96 -11.09
N GLY A 114 -4.15 -5.83 -10.19
CA GLY A 114 -3.25 -6.77 -9.52
C GLY A 114 -2.21 -6.09 -8.61
N GLY A 115 -2.42 -4.82 -8.26
CA GLY A 115 -1.49 -4.02 -7.46
C GLY A 115 -1.22 -4.56 -6.07
N SER A 116 -0.08 -4.19 -5.51
CA SER A 116 0.23 -4.37 -4.09
C SER A 116 1.09 -3.22 -3.60
N VAL A 117 0.95 -2.88 -2.33
CA VAL A 117 1.73 -1.82 -1.69
C VAL A 117 2.08 -2.22 -0.27
N LEU A 118 3.28 -1.85 0.15
CA LEU A 118 3.72 -1.90 1.53
C LEU A 118 4.02 -0.49 2.01
N LEU A 119 3.27 -0.04 3.00
CA LEU A 119 3.36 1.30 3.59
C LEU A 119 4.06 1.21 4.94
N VAL A 120 4.97 2.14 5.21
CA VAL A 120 5.64 2.30 6.50
C VAL A 120 5.49 3.75 6.96
N PHE A 121 5.05 3.96 8.20
CA PHE A 121 5.06 5.29 8.80
C PHE A 121 6.47 5.64 9.29
N VAL A 122 7.02 6.73 8.78
CA VAL A 122 8.40 7.16 9.09
C VAL A 122 8.39 8.19 10.22
N ASP A 123 7.73 9.30 10.00
CA ASP A 123 7.65 10.43 10.94
C ASP A 123 6.45 11.34 10.61
N SER A 124 6.25 12.39 11.40
CA SER A 124 5.17 13.35 11.16
C SER A 124 5.41 14.30 9.97
N THR A 125 6.62 14.32 9.40
CA THR A 125 6.97 15.18 8.26
C THR A 125 6.53 14.53 6.95
N GLN A 126 6.90 13.28 6.75
CA GLN A 126 6.60 12.49 5.56
C GLN A 126 5.36 11.60 5.73
N GLY A 127 5.07 11.17 6.97
CA GLY A 127 3.97 10.26 7.25
C GLY A 127 4.23 8.85 6.74
N TRP A 128 3.25 8.29 6.05
CA TRP A 128 3.30 6.98 5.41
C TRP A 128 4.06 7.05 4.11
N LEU A 129 5.05 6.19 3.94
CA LEU A 129 5.81 6.04 2.69
C LEU A 129 5.67 4.63 2.15
N THR A 130 5.63 4.53 0.83
CA THR A 130 5.67 3.24 0.12
C THR A 130 7.09 2.72 0.09
N THR A 131 7.32 1.51 0.58
CA THR A 131 8.64 0.85 0.55
C THR A 131 8.73 -0.26 -0.50
N GLN A 132 7.59 -0.85 -0.86
CA GLN A 132 7.47 -1.85 -1.92
C GLN A 132 6.15 -1.64 -2.67
N GLN A 133 6.23 -1.70 -3.99
CA GLN A 133 5.07 -1.58 -4.87
C GLN A 133 5.27 -2.48 -6.09
N SER A 134 4.24 -3.24 -6.47
CA SER A 134 4.32 -4.18 -7.60
C SER A 134 3.97 -3.58 -8.95
N VAL A 135 3.54 -2.32 -8.98
CA VAL A 135 3.15 -1.58 -10.20
C VAL A 135 3.67 -0.15 -10.15
N THR A 136 3.81 0.46 -11.31
CA THR A 136 4.48 1.74 -11.54
C THR A 136 3.78 2.98 -10.96
N GLU A 137 2.59 2.83 -10.39
CA GLU A 137 1.86 3.96 -9.80
C GLU A 137 2.19 4.09 -8.31
N SER A 138 2.86 5.18 -7.96
CA SER A 138 3.19 5.51 -6.57
C SER A 138 2.01 6.24 -5.93
N PRO A 139 1.53 5.85 -4.73
CA PRO A 139 0.59 6.67 -3.96
C PRO A 139 1.21 8.00 -3.50
N SER A 140 2.52 8.11 -3.52
CA SER A 140 3.22 9.36 -3.26
C SER A 140 3.68 10.04 -4.55
N GLY A 141 2.81 10.84 -5.12
CA GLY A 141 3.09 11.65 -6.31
C GLY A 141 2.71 10.96 -7.61
N ALA A 142 1.77 11.57 -8.32
CA ALA A 142 1.44 11.20 -9.69
C ALA A 142 2.72 11.21 -10.54
N GLN A 143 3.09 10.07 -11.11
CA GLN A 143 4.00 10.11 -12.24
C GLN A 143 3.32 10.94 -13.32
N SER A 144 3.81 12.14 -13.55
CA SER A 144 3.33 12.94 -14.66
C SER A 144 3.84 12.28 -15.95
N PHE A 145 2.99 11.47 -16.58
CA PHE A 145 3.23 11.09 -17.95
C PHE A 145 3.30 12.36 -18.81
N ILE A 146 4.15 12.35 -19.83
CA ILE A 146 4.17 13.41 -20.84
C ILE A 146 2.73 13.57 -21.36
N VAL A 147 2.15 14.73 -21.14
CA VAL A 147 0.83 15.06 -21.68
C VAL A 147 1.03 15.55 -23.11
N ALA A 148 0.39 14.85 -24.04
CA ALA A 148 0.42 15.24 -25.45
C ALA A 148 -1.00 15.30 -26.01
N THR A 149 -1.22 16.20 -26.96
CA THR A 149 -2.47 16.39 -27.68
C THR A 149 -2.26 16.18 -29.17
N GLY A 150 -3.35 15.88 -29.89
CA GLY A 150 -3.37 15.69 -31.33
C GLY A 150 -3.66 14.26 -31.77
N GLY A 151 -4.28 14.12 -32.92
CA GLY A 151 -4.72 12.81 -33.45
C GLY A 151 -5.86 12.16 -32.67
N THR A 152 -6.20 10.93 -33.04
CA THR A 152 -7.09 10.08 -32.25
C THR A 152 -6.27 9.33 -31.20
N VAL A 153 -6.63 9.50 -29.92
CA VAL A 153 -5.90 8.91 -28.82
C VAL A 153 -6.55 7.59 -28.41
N THR A 154 -5.75 6.53 -28.35
CA THR A 154 -6.14 5.23 -27.82
C THR A 154 -5.11 4.76 -26.80
N CYS A 155 -5.53 3.97 -25.81
CA CYS A 155 -4.63 3.36 -24.83
C CYS A 155 -4.56 1.86 -25.08
N SER A 156 -3.35 1.30 -25.02
CA SER A 156 -3.11 -0.14 -25.12
C SER A 156 -1.96 -0.53 -24.18
N GLY A 157 -2.27 -1.26 -23.12
CA GLY A 157 -1.31 -1.52 -22.06
C GLY A 157 -0.72 -0.22 -21.49
N ASN A 158 0.59 -0.15 -21.38
CA ASN A 158 1.31 1.03 -20.87
C ASN A 158 1.58 2.11 -21.93
N PHE A 159 0.90 2.06 -23.08
CA PHE A 159 1.13 2.98 -24.17
C PHE A 159 -0.12 3.83 -24.43
N LYS A 160 0.11 5.14 -24.58
CA LYS A 160 -0.85 6.09 -25.12
C LYS A 160 -0.49 6.33 -26.59
N ILE A 161 -1.37 5.93 -27.50
CA ILE A 161 -1.13 5.92 -28.95
C ILE A 161 -1.89 7.08 -29.57
N HIS A 162 -1.20 7.95 -30.27
CA HIS A 162 -1.78 9.04 -31.05
C HIS A 162 -1.73 8.66 -32.53
N THR A 163 -2.90 8.44 -33.14
CA THR A 163 -3.03 8.06 -34.54
C THR A 163 -3.45 9.26 -35.38
N PHE A 164 -2.68 9.57 -36.42
CA PHE A 164 -2.95 10.60 -37.39
C PHE A 164 -3.29 9.97 -38.76
N THR A 165 -4.48 10.19 -39.26
CA THR A 165 -4.95 9.71 -40.58
C THR A 165 -4.82 10.78 -41.67
N GLY A 166 -4.25 11.94 -41.38
CA GLY A 166 -3.99 13.08 -42.25
C GLY A 166 -3.02 14.05 -41.57
N PRO A 167 -2.75 15.21 -42.22
CA PRO A 167 -1.93 16.25 -41.60
C PRO A 167 -2.50 16.69 -40.27
N GLY A 168 -1.67 16.72 -39.21
CA GLY A 168 -2.07 17.10 -37.87
C GLY A 168 -0.87 17.47 -37.00
N THR A 169 -1.11 18.17 -35.91
CA THR A 169 -0.07 18.59 -34.97
C THR A 169 -0.07 17.68 -33.77
N PHE A 170 1.10 17.11 -33.44
CA PHE A 170 1.37 16.46 -32.16
C PHE A 170 2.04 17.50 -31.25
N GLN A 171 1.41 17.83 -30.14
CA GLN A 171 1.93 18.81 -29.19
C GLN A 171 2.12 18.17 -27.82
N VAL A 172 3.34 18.26 -27.29
CA VAL A 172 3.65 17.91 -25.92
C VAL A 172 3.43 19.14 -25.04
N THR A 173 2.63 18.96 -23.98
CA THR A 173 2.39 19.98 -22.96
C THR A 173 2.95 19.47 -21.65
N GLN A 174 3.77 20.29 -20.99
CA GLN A 174 4.25 20.03 -19.61
C GLN A 174 3.19 20.43 -18.60
#